data_c526f7183a286efd2c5999caea56fde4
#
_entry.id   c526f7183a286efd2c5999caea56fde4
#
_cell.length_a   1.000
_cell.length_b   1.000
_cell.length_c   1.000
_cell.angle_alpha   90.00
_cell.angle_beta   90.00
_cell.angle_gamma   90.00
#
_symmetry.space_group_name_H-M   'P 1'
#
loop_
_entity.id
_entity.type
_entity.pdbx_description
1 polymer ?
#
loop_
_entity_poly.entity_id
_entity_poly.type
_entity_poly.pdbx_seq_one_letter_code
_entity_poly.pdbx_strand_id
1 'polypeptide(L)'
;MNRYLLVMVVALMVLAATWPALGQEQEKPQPERKRALRAEAEEALGPAFRDLSPEERAKWKEKWQQMSDEEKQQLKAQMREKLQSERPENDRKAALKNLEDQIAKLKAEQEQYIGELREIHEIAVKEKAVQTVKRLENLIAKQQKGFTARLQELEQKRQQIQRSLRVREARKPVEPVVEPAGKKAPAFTLKSFDGKTVSLSDYRGKIVVLEWFNFECPYVQYHYDKVTTMIDLANKYKDKNVVWLAMNSTSHTTPEANIGFAKKHNLPYLILDDRPGNVGHAYSAETTPHIFIIDRRGNIVYEGAIDNSPLGKTPAGEQLINYVDQALAEVLAGKPVSIPKTKPYGCTVKYPR
;
A
#
# COMPACT_ATOMS: atom_id res chain seq x y z
N MET A 1 9.41 4.59 -3.02
CA MET A 1 9.00 5.83 -2.31
C MET A 1 10.14 6.82 -2.48
N ASN A 2 9.85 7.97 -3.08
CA ASN A 2 10.87 8.87 -3.60
C ASN A 2 11.64 9.52 -2.43
N ARG A 3 12.96 9.42 -2.40
CA ARG A 3 13.86 10.01 -1.38
C ARG A 3 13.60 11.52 -1.16
N TYR A 4 13.04 12.19 -2.17
CA TYR A 4 12.68 13.62 -2.14
C TYR A 4 11.55 13.95 -1.14
N LEU A 5 10.59 13.06 -0.97
CA LEU A 5 9.47 13.28 -0.04
C LEU A 5 9.93 13.24 1.42
N LEU A 6 10.96 12.45 1.71
CA LEU A 6 11.52 12.29 3.05
C LEU A 6 12.21 13.58 3.56
N VAL A 7 12.91 14.26 2.66
CA VAL A 7 13.61 15.52 2.98
C VAL A 7 12.62 16.67 3.14
N MET A 8 11.53 16.68 2.34
CA MET A 8 10.47 17.70 2.44
C MET A 8 9.63 17.53 3.72
N VAL A 9 9.32 16.31 4.15
CA VAL A 9 8.50 16.07 5.34
C VAL A 9 9.23 16.46 6.62
N VAL A 10 10.53 16.17 6.74
CA VAL A 10 11.34 16.60 7.90
C VAL A 10 11.49 18.13 7.92
N ALA A 11 11.52 18.78 6.75
CA ALA A 11 11.57 20.23 6.66
C ALA A 11 10.24 20.93 7.00
N LEU A 12 9.09 20.26 6.81
CA LEU A 12 7.75 20.80 7.09
C LEU A 12 7.33 20.66 8.56
N MET A 13 7.81 19.64 9.27
CA MET A 13 7.43 19.41 10.68
C MET A 13 8.00 20.45 11.66
N VAL A 14 9.05 21.20 11.29
CA VAL A 14 9.64 22.27 12.13
C VAL A 14 8.92 23.62 11.95
N LEU A 15 7.96 23.74 11.02
CA LEU A 15 7.30 24.99 10.68
C LEU A 15 6.14 25.44 11.61
N ALA A 16 5.78 24.64 12.61
CA ALA A 16 4.60 24.91 13.46
C ALA A 16 4.91 25.69 14.75
N ALA A 17 6.14 26.04 15.01
CA ALA A 17 6.49 26.80 16.23
C ALA A 17 7.27 28.07 15.90
N THR A 18 6.63 29.21 16.21
CA THR A 18 7.14 30.56 16.41
C THR A 18 7.46 31.43 15.18
N TRP A 19 6.61 32.43 14.98
CA TRP A 19 6.92 33.69 14.33
C TRP A 19 7.30 34.72 15.40
N PRO A 20 8.37 35.47 15.24
CA PRO A 20 8.20 36.91 15.15
C PRO A 20 9.04 37.60 14.06
N ALA A 21 8.45 38.64 13.50
CA ALA A 21 9.07 39.56 12.56
C ALA A 21 10.13 40.42 13.22
N LEU A 22 11.22 40.68 12.48
CA LEU A 22 11.89 42.02 12.45
C LEU A 22 13.03 41.97 11.42
N GLY A 23 13.06 43.00 10.57
CA GLY A 23 14.03 43.14 9.49
C GLY A 23 15.43 43.46 9.97
N GLN A 24 16.40 42.87 9.31
CA GLN A 24 17.79 43.31 9.27
C GLN A 24 18.36 43.12 7.87
N GLU A 25 19.09 44.12 7.38
CA GLU A 25 19.82 44.11 6.13
C GLU A 25 20.77 42.93 6.05
N GLN A 26 20.68 42.16 4.95
CA GLN A 26 21.50 40.95 4.75
C GLN A 26 22.84 41.33 4.12
N GLU A 27 23.92 41.25 4.90
CA GLU A 27 25.30 41.18 4.38
C GLU A 27 25.48 39.94 3.50
N LYS A 28 26.02 40.08 2.29
CA LYS A 28 26.30 38.96 1.40
C LYS A 28 27.43 38.10 2.02
N PRO A 29 27.19 36.80 2.24
CA PRO A 29 28.15 35.94 2.91
C PRO A 29 29.42 35.73 2.06
N GLN A 30 30.60 35.85 2.72
CA GLN A 30 31.91 35.63 2.11
C GLN A 30 32.10 34.16 1.60
N PRO A 31 32.97 33.90 0.60
CA PRO A 31 33.13 32.59 -0.03
C PRO A 31 33.43 31.43 0.94
N GLU A 32 34.18 31.71 2.00
CA GLU A 32 34.52 30.74 3.05
C GLU A 32 33.30 30.31 3.88
N ARG A 33 32.43 31.28 4.23
CA ARG A 33 31.20 31.00 4.97
C ARG A 33 30.21 30.16 4.13
N LYS A 34 30.19 30.38 2.80
CA LYS A 34 29.39 29.54 1.88
C LYS A 34 29.91 28.11 1.79
N ARG A 35 31.24 27.88 1.85
CA ARG A 35 31.86 26.57 1.88
C ARG A 35 31.57 25.82 3.18
N ALA A 36 31.72 26.51 4.33
CA ALA A 36 31.41 25.94 5.63
C ALA A 36 29.93 25.50 5.75
N LEU A 37 29.00 26.37 5.37
CA LEU A 37 27.56 26.06 5.36
C LEU A 37 27.19 24.88 4.44
N ARG A 38 27.91 24.74 3.32
CA ARG A 38 27.72 23.59 2.44
C ARG A 38 28.22 22.29 3.07
N ALA A 39 29.38 22.35 3.72
CA ALA A 39 29.96 21.19 4.43
C ALA A 39 29.06 20.75 5.59
N GLU A 40 28.54 21.69 6.38
CA GLU A 40 27.61 21.40 7.47
C GLU A 40 26.29 20.82 6.96
N ALA A 41 25.75 21.32 5.83
CA ALA A 41 24.54 20.81 5.22
C ALA A 41 24.75 19.37 4.65
N GLU A 42 25.90 19.12 4.03
CA GLU A 42 26.27 17.78 3.54
C GLU A 42 26.49 16.80 4.69
N GLU A 43 27.03 17.25 5.82
CA GLU A 43 27.19 16.46 7.04
C GLU A 43 25.83 16.12 7.68
N ALA A 44 24.91 17.10 7.73
CA ALA A 44 23.57 16.91 8.34
C ALA A 44 22.64 16.00 7.53
N LEU A 45 22.61 16.16 6.20
CA LEU A 45 21.70 15.45 5.31
C LEU A 45 22.34 14.27 4.58
N GLY A 46 23.66 14.14 4.67
CA GLY A 46 24.39 13.06 4.00
C GLY A 46 24.10 12.99 2.48
N PRO A 47 23.98 11.76 1.92
CA PRO A 47 23.71 11.57 0.48
C PRO A 47 22.45 12.26 -0.03
N ALA A 48 21.42 12.41 0.82
CA ALA A 48 20.14 13.01 0.44
C ALA A 48 20.26 14.49 0.00
N PHE A 49 21.27 15.22 0.50
CA PHE A 49 21.52 16.59 0.07
C PHE A 49 22.01 16.68 -1.38
N ARG A 50 22.72 15.67 -1.86
CA ARG A 50 23.24 15.60 -3.24
C ARG A 50 22.13 15.38 -4.26
N ASP A 51 21.05 14.74 -3.84
CA ASP A 51 19.93 14.39 -4.70
C ASP A 51 18.88 15.51 -4.82
N LEU A 52 19.02 16.63 -4.07
CA LEU A 52 18.16 17.81 -4.16
C LEU A 52 18.48 18.65 -5.40
N SER A 53 17.46 19.27 -5.98
CA SER A 53 17.62 20.26 -7.04
C SER A 53 18.38 21.52 -6.53
N PRO A 54 18.97 22.33 -7.41
CA PRO A 54 19.64 23.57 -7.01
C PRO A 54 18.74 24.54 -6.22
N GLU A 55 17.46 24.62 -6.56
CA GLU A 55 16.48 25.46 -5.89
C GLU A 55 16.14 24.95 -4.48
N GLU A 56 15.93 23.63 -4.33
CA GLU A 56 15.69 22.99 -3.03
C GLU A 56 16.89 23.14 -2.10
N ARG A 57 18.12 22.98 -2.63
CA ARG A 57 19.35 23.23 -1.86
C ARG A 57 19.47 24.68 -1.40
N ALA A 58 19.05 25.64 -2.21
CA ALA A 58 19.07 27.04 -1.83
C ALA A 58 18.09 27.34 -0.68
N LYS A 59 16.84 26.89 -0.80
CA LYS A 59 15.81 27.02 0.25
C LYS A 59 16.24 26.32 1.54
N TRP A 60 16.87 25.13 1.43
CA TRP A 60 17.34 24.41 2.60
C TRP A 60 18.48 25.14 3.31
N LYS A 61 19.43 25.73 2.57
CA LYS A 61 20.51 26.54 3.16
C LYS A 61 20.00 27.76 3.90
N GLU A 62 19.03 28.46 3.33
CA GLU A 62 18.40 29.59 3.98
C GLU A 62 17.75 29.20 5.31
N LYS A 63 16.98 28.11 5.30
CA LYS A 63 16.36 27.56 6.51
C LYS A 63 17.40 27.13 7.54
N TRP A 64 18.49 26.47 7.13
CA TRP A 64 19.57 26.06 8.01
C TRP A 64 20.24 27.24 8.70
N GLN A 65 20.39 28.38 8.01
CA GLN A 65 20.95 29.62 8.59
C GLN A 65 20.04 30.21 9.67
N GLN A 66 18.74 30.05 9.55
CA GLN A 66 17.75 30.58 10.50
C GLN A 66 17.57 29.71 11.75
N MET A 67 18.03 28.47 11.73
CA MET A 67 17.89 27.55 12.86
C MET A 67 18.93 27.86 13.98
N SER A 68 18.52 27.67 15.24
CA SER A 68 19.42 27.72 16.38
C SER A 68 20.41 26.53 16.38
N ASP A 69 21.48 26.64 17.12
CA ASP A 69 22.46 25.55 17.23
C ASP A 69 21.86 24.30 17.87
N GLU A 70 20.92 24.44 18.78
CA GLU A 70 20.19 23.33 19.40
C GLU A 70 19.29 22.60 18.38
N GLU A 71 18.54 23.34 17.56
CA GLU A 71 17.69 22.78 16.48
C GLU A 71 18.56 22.05 15.43
N LYS A 72 19.71 22.63 15.05
CA LYS A 72 20.66 21.98 14.15
C LYS A 72 21.18 20.66 14.71
N GLN A 73 21.53 20.64 16.01
CA GLN A 73 21.98 19.42 16.67
C GLN A 73 20.91 18.34 16.77
N GLN A 74 19.68 18.73 17.12
CA GLN A 74 18.53 17.82 17.15
C GLN A 74 18.26 17.22 15.76
N LEU A 75 18.25 18.06 14.73
CA LEU A 75 18.06 17.59 13.35
C LEU A 75 19.17 16.64 12.89
N LYS A 76 20.43 16.95 13.18
CA LYS A 76 21.56 16.05 12.90
C LYS A 76 21.40 14.69 13.62
N ALA A 77 20.97 14.68 14.88
CA ALA A 77 20.75 13.46 15.65
C ALA A 77 19.63 12.61 15.05
N GLN A 78 18.48 13.23 14.74
CA GLN A 78 17.35 12.55 14.10
C GLN A 78 17.72 11.95 12.74
N MET A 79 18.47 12.68 11.92
CA MET A 79 18.91 12.21 10.61
C MET A 79 19.91 11.05 10.73
N ARG A 80 20.84 11.08 11.68
CA ARG A 80 21.75 9.97 11.95
C ARG A 80 21.03 8.71 12.41
N GLU A 81 20.09 8.84 13.33
CA GLU A 81 19.27 7.72 13.81
C GLU A 81 18.46 7.10 12.68
N LYS A 82 17.85 7.92 11.83
CA LYS A 82 17.09 7.48 10.67
C LYS A 82 17.94 6.77 9.63
N LEU A 83 19.10 7.32 9.28
CA LEU A 83 20.06 6.68 8.37
C LEU A 83 20.55 5.33 8.91
N GLN A 84 20.80 5.23 10.22
CA GLN A 84 21.21 3.96 10.85
C GLN A 84 20.06 2.94 10.87
N SER A 85 18.83 3.37 11.05
CA SER A 85 17.65 2.49 11.06
C SER A 85 17.27 1.97 9.66
N GLU A 86 17.49 2.76 8.61
CA GLU A 86 17.13 2.41 7.22
C GLU A 86 18.21 1.60 6.49
N ARG A 87 19.49 1.74 6.86
CA ARG A 87 20.63 1.06 6.21
C ARG A 87 20.46 -0.46 6.11
N PRO A 88 20.09 -1.18 7.19
CA PRO A 88 19.90 -2.63 7.12
C PRO A 88 18.71 -3.05 6.25
N GLU A 89 17.71 -2.21 6.07
CA GLU A 89 16.56 -2.48 5.23
C GLU A 89 16.88 -2.29 3.75
N ASN A 90 17.62 -1.23 3.42
CA ASN A 90 18.08 -0.97 2.06
C ASN A 90 19.05 -2.06 1.59
N ASP A 91 19.96 -2.52 2.46
CA ASP A 91 20.86 -3.62 2.17
C ASP A 91 20.10 -4.92 1.87
N ARG A 92 19.02 -5.22 2.63
CA ARG A 92 18.16 -6.39 2.39
C ARG A 92 17.34 -6.27 1.11
N LYS A 93 16.83 -5.08 0.80
CA LYS A 93 16.11 -4.83 -0.48
C LYS A 93 17.06 -4.99 -1.68
N ALA A 94 18.29 -4.49 -1.55
CA ALA A 94 19.31 -4.68 -2.57
C ALA A 94 19.68 -6.16 -2.72
N ALA A 95 19.85 -6.90 -1.62
CA ALA A 95 20.09 -8.33 -1.62
C ALA A 95 18.95 -9.12 -2.25
N LEU A 96 17.69 -8.75 -1.97
CA LEU A 96 16.51 -9.38 -2.59
C LEU A 96 16.52 -9.17 -4.11
N LYS A 97 16.73 -7.95 -4.57
CA LYS A 97 16.78 -7.63 -6.00
C LYS A 97 17.90 -8.40 -6.69
N ASN A 98 19.10 -8.44 -6.10
CA ASN A 98 20.21 -9.21 -6.66
C ASN A 98 19.87 -10.70 -6.79
N LEU A 99 19.19 -11.26 -5.79
CA LEU A 99 18.77 -12.66 -5.82
C LEU A 99 17.68 -12.94 -6.90
N GLU A 100 16.77 -12.00 -7.10
CA GLU A 100 15.76 -12.07 -8.17
C GLU A 100 16.42 -12.03 -9.55
N ASP A 101 17.42 -11.17 -9.75
CA ASP A 101 18.22 -11.09 -10.98
C ASP A 101 19.00 -12.38 -11.22
N GLN A 102 19.60 -12.98 -10.19
CA GLN A 102 20.27 -14.27 -10.27
C GLN A 102 19.31 -15.41 -10.66
N ILE A 103 18.12 -15.45 -10.09
CA ILE A 103 17.09 -16.45 -10.42
C ILE A 103 16.67 -16.30 -11.90
N ALA A 104 16.41 -15.06 -12.35
CA ALA A 104 16.04 -14.79 -13.73
C ALA A 104 17.13 -15.23 -14.72
N LYS A 105 18.40 -14.89 -14.43
CA LYS A 105 19.54 -15.28 -15.25
C LYS A 105 19.71 -16.80 -15.29
N LEU A 106 19.61 -17.47 -14.15
CA LEU A 106 19.71 -18.94 -14.07
C LEU A 106 18.63 -19.63 -14.90
N LYS A 107 17.40 -19.11 -14.89
CA LYS A 107 16.28 -19.65 -15.70
C LYS A 107 16.54 -19.48 -17.20
N ALA A 108 17.01 -18.32 -17.63
CA ALA A 108 17.32 -18.04 -19.05
C ALA A 108 18.46 -18.92 -19.55
N GLU A 109 19.55 -19.04 -18.80
CA GLU A 109 20.70 -19.91 -19.14
C GLU A 109 20.27 -21.39 -19.27
N GLN A 110 19.41 -21.84 -18.35
CA GLN A 110 18.89 -23.21 -18.38
C GLN A 110 18.02 -23.47 -19.61
N GLU A 111 17.15 -22.53 -19.94
CA GLU A 111 16.25 -22.65 -21.11
C GLU A 111 17.05 -22.73 -22.40
N GLN A 112 18.03 -21.86 -22.57
CA GLN A 112 18.92 -21.87 -23.72
C GLN A 112 19.67 -23.22 -23.82
N TYR A 113 20.31 -23.64 -22.74
CA TYR A 113 21.10 -24.89 -22.74
C TYR A 113 20.26 -26.13 -23.04
N ILE A 114 19.07 -26.23 -22.45
CA ILE A 114 18.15 -27.35 -22.76
C ILE A 114 17.65 -27.28 -24.19
N GLY A 115 17.43 -26.06 -24.74
CA GLY A 115 17.08 -25.86 -26.13
C GLY A 115 18.13 -26.45 -27.10
N GLU A 116 19.38 -26.09 -26.87
CA GLU A 116 20.53 -26.61 -27.69
C GLU A 116 20.63 -28.13 -27.59
N LEU A 117 20.50 -28.72 -26.40
CA LEU A 117 20.53 -30.18 -26.25
C LEU A 117 19.34 -30.89 -26.94
N ARG A 118 18.17 -30.27 -26.99
CA ARG A 118 16.99 -30.81 -27.71
C ARG A 118 17.21 -30.79 -29.24
N GLU A 119 17.80 -29.75 -29.78
CA GLU A 119 18.14 -29.67 -31.19
C GLU A 119 19.11 -30.81 -31.59
N ILE A 120 20.16 -31.03 -30.80
CA ILE A 120 21.13 -32.13 -31.04
C ILE A 120 20.41 -33.49 -30.90
N HIS A 121 19.50 -33.62 -29.93
CA HIS A 121 18.71 -34.85 -29.74
C HIS A 121 17.84 -35.15 -31.00
N GLU A 122 17.16 -34.15 -31.56
CA GLU A 122 16.36 -34.32 -32.79
C GLU A 122 17.20 -34.78 -33.96
N ILE A 123 18.41 -34.22 -34.15
CA ILE A 123 19.35 -34.64 -35.19
C ILE A 123 19.76 -36.10 -34.96
N ALA A 124 20.12 -36.47 -33.74
CA ALA A 124 20.53 -37.84 -33.42
C ALA A 124 19.40 -38.86 -33.64
N VAL A 125 18.14 -38.46 -33.41
CA VAL A 125 16.97 -39.32 -33.69
C VAL A 125 16.81 -39.53 -35.21
N LYS A 126 16.94 -38.44 -36.02
CA LYS A 126 16.88 -38.50 -37.48
C LYS A 126 17.97 -39.38 -38.08
N GLU A 127 19.17 -39.34 -37.52
CA GLU A 127 20.31 -40.14 -37.90
C GLU A 127 20.28 -41.58 -37.34
N LYS A 128 19.26 -41.99 -36.58
CA LYS A 128 19.10 -43.27 -35.93
C LYS A 128 20.27 -43.63 -34.98
N ALA A 129 20.91 -42.62 -34.41
CA ALA A 129 22.06 -42.75 -33.49
C ALA A 129 21.60 -43.11 -32.05
N VAL A 130 21.10 -44.32 -31.86
CA VAL A 130 20.43 -44.79 -30.63
C VAL A 130 21.25 -44.54 -29.35
N GLN A 131 22.55 -44.75 -29.39
CA GLN A 131 23.41 -44.53 -28.19
C GLN A 131 23.56 -43.05 -27.88
N THR A 132 23.61 -42.19 -28.91
CA THR A 132 23.70 -40.73 -28.73
C THR A 132 22.42 -40.20 -28.16
N VAL A 133 21.24 -40.62 -28.64
CA VAL A 133 19.92 -40.27 -28.08
C VAL A 133 19.85 -40.58 -26.61
N LYS A 134 20.18 -41.83 -26.22
CA LYS A 134 20.16 -42.24 -24.78
C LYS A 134 21.11 -41.44 -23.89
N ARG A 135 22.30 -41.10 -24.43
CA ARG A 135 23.26 -40.21 -23.70
C ARG A 135 22.71 -38.80 -23.49
N LEU A 136 22.09 -38.23 -24.52
CA LEU A 136 21.49 -36.90 -24.46
C LEU A 136 20.29 -36.85 -23.48
N GLU A 137 19.41 -37.84 -23.50
CA GLU A 137 18.32 -37.96 -22.55
C GLU A 137 18.80 -37.98 -21.10
N ASN A 138 19.83 -38.79 -20.82
CA ASN A 138 20.45 -38.85 -19.49
C ASN A 138 21.09 -37.49 -19.09
N LEU A 139 21.74 -36.81 -20.04
CA LEU A 139 22.36 -35.51 -19.79
C LEU A 139 21.31 -34.45 -19.48
N ILE A 140 20.24 -34.38 -20.28
CA ILE A 140 19.11 -33.49 -20.06
C ILE A 140 18.49 -33.71 -18.68
N ALA A 141 18.21 -34.98 -18.31
CA ALA A 141 17.64 -35.33 -17.00
C ALA A 141 18.55 -34.91 -15.85
N LYS A 142 19.86 -35.14 -15.97
CA LYS A 142 20.85 -34.75 -14.96
C LYS A 142 20.92 -33.23 -14.80
N GLN A 143 20.92 -32.47 -15.89
CA GLN A 143 20.94 -31.01 -15.87
C GLN A 143 19.66 -30.43 -15.27
N GLN A 144 18.49 -30.95 -15.65
CA GLN A 144 17.21 -30.53 -15.06
C GLN A 144 17.16 -30.78 -13.56
N LYS A 145 17.65 -31.91 -13.08
CA LYS A 145 17.72 -32.22 -11.63
C LYS A 145 18.63 -31.24 -10.89
N GLY A 146 19.82 -30.98 -11.41
CA GLY A 146 20.78 -30.02 -10.81
C GLY A 146 20.21 -28.59 -10.78
N PHE A 147 19.57 -28.15 -11.88
CA PHE A 147 18.92 -26.87 -11.98
C PHE A 147 17.80 -26.72 -10.95
N THR A 148 16.88 -27.71 -10.86
CA THR A 148 15.77 -27.69 -9.91
C THR A 148 16.24 -27.54 -8.48
N ALA A 149 17.27 -28.29 -8.08
CA ALA A 149 17.86 -28.20 -6.74
C ALA A 149 18.41 -26.80 -6.45
N ARG A 150 19.17 -26.22 -7.40
CA ARG A 150 19.74 -24.88 -7.24
C ARG A 150 18.68 -23.78 -7.23
N LEU A 151 17.65 -23.92 -8.07
CA LEU A 151 16.53 -22.99 -8.10
C LEU A 151 15.75 -23.02 -6.78
N GLN A 152 15.47 -24.19 -6.22
CA GLN A 152 14.85 -24.32 -4.91
C GLN A 152 15.64 -23.65 -3.79
N GLU A 153 16.95 -23.80 -3.77
CA GLU A 153 17.82 -23.15 -2.79
C GLU A 153 17.71 -21.61 -2.87
N LEU A 154 17.78 -21.06 -4.08
CA LEU A 154 17.67 -19.62 -4.29
C LEU A 154 16.28 -19.08 -3.93
N GLU A 155 15.23 -19.81 -4.27
CA GLU A 155 13.86 -19.43 -3.91
C GLU A 155 13.60 -19.50 -2.40
N GLN A 156 14.17 -20.47 -1.69
CA GLN A 156 14.14 -20.52 -0.23
C GLN A 156 14.83 -19.30 0.39
N LYS A 157 16.02 -18.94 -0.09
CA LYS A 157 16.74 -17.72 0.35
C LYS A 157 15.90 -16.46 0.08
N ARG A 158 15.28 -16.35 -1.09
CA ARG A 158 14.38 -15.24 -1.43
C ARG A 158 13.22 -15.14 -0.45
N GLN A 159 12.54 -16.25 -0.17
CA GLN A 159 11.42 -16.31 0.78
C GLN A 159 11.86 -15.91 2.20
N GLN A 160 13.04 -16.36 2.64
CA GLN A 160 13.57 -16.00 3.96
C GLN A 160 13.83 -14.50 4.08
N ILE A 161 14.43 -13.88 3.06
CA ILE A 161 14.64 -12.43 3.03
C ILE A 161 13.31 -11.69 3.01
N GLN A 162 12.36 -12.10 2.16
CA GLN A 162 11.01 -11.50 2.09
C GLN A 162 10.28 -11.59 3.43
N ARG A 163 10.32 -12.75 4.11
CA ARG A 163 9.74 -12.90 5.46
C ARG A 163 10.39 -11.93 6.46
N SER A 164 11.72 -11.81 6.43
CA SER A 164 12.43 -10.90 7.33
C SER A 164 12.07 -9.43 7.10
N LEU A 165 11.83 -9.02 5.86
CA LEU A 165 11.36 -7.69 5.50
C LEU A 165 9.94 -7.45 6.01
N ARG A 166 9.00 -8.39 5.78
CA ARG A 166 7.61 -8.29 6.26
C ARG A 166 7.50 -8.20 7.78
N VAL A 167 8.27 -9.03 8.51
CA VAL A 167 8.27 -9.00 10.00
C VAL A 167 8.78 -7.66 10.51
N ARG A 168 9.77 -7.06 9.85
CA ARG A 168 10.32 -5.76 10.24
C ARG A 168 9.37 -4.61 9.88
N GLU A 169 8.72 -4.66 8.71
CA GLU A 169 7.66 -3.70 8.35
C GLU A 169 6.50 -3.72 9.36
N ALA A 170 6.11 -4.92 9.81
CA ALA A 170 5.10 -5.08 10.86
C ALA A 170 5.57 -4.62 12.25
N ARG A 171 6.89 -4.57 12.50
CA ARG A 171 7.50 -4.13 13.78
C ARG A 171 8.00 -2.69 13.77
N LYS A 172 8.01 -2.00 12.62
CA LYS A 172 8.32 -0.57 12.61
C LYS A 172 7.33 0.11 13.55
N PRO A 173 7.81 0.82 14.60
CA PRO A 173 6.93 1.72 15.33
C PRO A 173 6.29 2.61 14.27
N VAL A 174 4.98 2.65 14.23
CA VAL A 174 4.29 3.67 13.45
C VAL A 174 4.71 4.97 14.10
N GLU A 175 5.69 5.71 13.50
CA GLU A 175 5.99 7.07 13.93
C GLU A 175 4.65 7.80 14.00
N PRO A 176 4.39 8.60 15.04
CA PRO A 176 3.17 9.36 15.10
C PRO A 176 3.20 10.34 13.93
N VAL A 177 2.63 9.93 12.79
CA VAL A 177 2.12 10.88 11.82
C VAL A 177 1.09 11.66 12.60
N VAL A 178 1.33 12.94 12.84
CA VAL A 178 0.32 13.86 13.37
C VAL A 178 -0.70 14.03 12.24
N GLU A 179 -1.52 13.01 12.06
CA GLU A 179 -2.72 13.13 11.26
C GLU A 179 -3.74 13.92 12.10
N PRO A 180 -4.55 14.78 11.47
CA PRO A 180 -5.71 15.33 12.16
C PRO A 180 -6.47 14.12 12.72
N ALA A 181 -6.74 14.13 14.01
CA ALA A 181 -7.33 13.02 14.74
C ALA A 181 -8.65 12.63 14.07
N GLY A 182 -8.62 11.59 13.24
CA GLY A 182 -9.82 11.01 12.64
C GLY A 182 -10.77 10.60 13.76
N LYS A 183 -12.07 10.69 13.52
CA LYS A 183 -13.09 10.24 14.46
C LYS A 183 -12.88 8.74 14.73
N LYS A 184 -12.86 8.34 16.01
CA LYS A 184 -12.76 6.93 16.39
C LYS A 184 -13.91 6.15 15.75
N ALA A 185 -13.61 5.04 15.09
CA ALA A 185 -14.62 4.17 14.51
C ALA A 185 -15.48 3.55 15.62
N PRO A 186 -16.82 3.63 15.55
CA PRO A 186 -17.70 2.93 16.45
C PRO A 186 -17.42 1.43 16.47
N ALA A 187 -17.28 0.86 17.67
CA ALA A 187 -17.09 -0.58 17.81
C ALA A 187 -18.37 -1.34 17.45
N PHE A 188 -18.21 -2.51 16.86
CA PHE A 188 -19.34 -3.41 16.60
C PHE A 188 -18.93 -4.88 16.76
N THR A 189 -19.92 -5.71 17.01
CA THR A 189 -19.86 -7.16 16.89
C THR A 189 -21.15 -7.61 16.20
N LEU A 190 -21.03 -8.18 15.02
CA LEU A 190 -22.13 -8.66 14.20
C LEU A 190 -21.91 -10.12 13.80
N LYS A 191 -22.96 -10.78 13.37
CA LYS A 191 -22.84 -12.05 12.64
C LYS A 191 -22.82 -11.78 11.15
N SER A 192 -22.03 -12.51 10.41
CA SER A 192 -22.19 -12.58 8.96
C SER A 192 -23.38 -13.46 8.62
N PHE A 193 -23.95 -13.28 7.43
CA PHE A 193 -25.09 -14.11 7.01
C PHE A 193 -24.74 -15.58 6.86
N ASP A 194 -23.45 -15.95 6.77
CA ASP A 194 -22.95 -17.34 6.83
C ASP A 194 -22.67 -17.86 8.26
N GLY A 195 -23.04 -17.08 9.28
CA GLY A 195 -23.04 -17.46 10.70
C GLY A 195 -21.78 -17.15 11.49
N LYS A 196 -20.74 -16.54 10.92
CA LYS A 196 -19.51 -16.19 11.62
C LYS A 196 -19.73 -14.92 12.47
N THR A 197 -19.25 -14.92 13.70
CA THR A 197 -19.19 -13.72 14.52
C THR A 197 -17.96 -12.89 14.15
N VAL A 198 -18.15 -11.60 13.91
CA VAL A 198 -17.14 -10.66 13.46
C VAL A 198 -17.19 -9.40 14.33
N SER A 199 -16.08 -9.05 14.95
CA SER A 199 -15.91 -7.81 15.70
C SER A 199 -14.91 -6.90 15.01
N LEU A 200 -15.12 -5.60 15.03
CA LEU A 200 -14.12 -4.65 14.51
C LEU A 200 -12.76 -4.82 15.20
N SER A 201 -12.78 -5.19 16.49
CA SER A 201 -11.58 -5.46 17.28
C SER A 201 -10.70 -6.61 16.76
N ASP A 202 -11.26 -7.54 15.98
CA ASP A 202 -10.53 -8.70 15.40
C ASP A 202 -9.55 -8.24 14.32
N TYR A 203 -9.72 -7.02 13.83
CA TYR A 203 -8.92 -6.42 12.76
C TYR A 203 -7.98 -5.31 13.24
N ARG A 204 -7.66 -5.28 14.55
CA ARG A 204 -6.68 -4.32 15.08
C ARG A 204 -5.36 -4.42 14.35
N GLY A 205 -4.79 -3.27 13.99
CA GLY A 205 -3.55 -3.19 13.22
C GLY A 205 -3.71 -3.41 11.70
N LYS A 206 -4.93 -3.67 11.23
CA LYS A 206 -5.27 -3.73 9.81
C LYS A 206 -6.03 -2.48 9.39
N ILE A 207 -6.05 -2.20 8.10
CA ILE A 207 -6.96 -1.22 7.50
C ILE A 207 -8.27 -1.95 7.23
N VAL A 208 -9.40 -1.35 7.62
CA VAL A 208 -10.73 -1.96 7.43
C VAL A 208 -11.55 -1.06 6.52
N VAL A 209 -12.09 -1.63 5.46
CA VAL A 209 -13.08 -0.99 4.59
C VAL A 209 -14.45 -1.53 4.98
N LEU A 210 -15.36 -0.64 5.36
CA LEU A 210 -16.76 -0.96 5.55
C LEU A 210 -17.55 -0.40 4.38
N GLU A 211 -18.32 -1.26 3.73
CA GLU A 211 -19.23 -0.90 2.63
C GLU A 211 -20.67 -1.07 3.11
N TRP A 212 -21.42 0.02 3.27
CA TRP A 212 -22.88 -0.13 3.42
C TRP A 212 -23.47 -0.59 2.11
N PHE A 213 -24.12 -1.71 2.16
CA PHE A 213 -24.46 -2.54 1.02
C PHE A 213 -25.97 -2.91 1.04
N ASN A 214 -26.60 -2.90 -0.12
CA ASN A 214 -27.88 -3.50 -0.40
C ASN A 214 -27.90 -4.00 -1.85
N PHE A 215 -28.00 -5.30 -2.06
CA PHE A 215 -27.99 -5.88 -3.41
C PHE A 215 -29.21 -5.50 -4.26
N GLU A 216 -30.29 -4.96 -3.67
CA GLU A 216 -31.46 -4.43 -4.41
C GLU A 216 -31.23 -3.01 -4.93
N CYS A 217 -30.18 -2.32 -4.47
CA CYS A 217 -29.88 -0.96 -4.88
C CYS A 217 -29.24 -0.94 -6.28
N PRO A 218 -29.79 -0.21 -7.28
CA PRO A 218 -29.21 -0.15 -8.62
C PRO A 218 -27.77 0.37 -8.64
N TYR A 219 -27.41 1.27 -7.72
CA TYR A 219 -26.04 1.78 -7.60
C TYR A 219 -25.06 0.70 -7.11
N VAL A 220 -25.51 -0.17 -6.20
CA VAL A 220 -24.72 -1.33 -5.76
C VAL A 220 -24.63 -2.34 -6.90
N GLN A 221 -25.76 -2.67 -7.55
CA GLN A 221 -25.77 -3.59 -8.69
C GLN A 221 -24.82 -3.14 -9.80
N TYR A 222 -24.73 -1.83 -10.07
CA TYR A 222 -23.77 -1.30 -11.03
C TYR A 222 -22.34 -1.72 -10.72
N HIS A 223 -21.90 -1.58 -9.46
CA HIS A 223 -20.55 -1.90 -9.01
C HIS A 223 -20.25 -3.39 -8.88
N TYR A 224 -21.25 -4.26 -8.98
CA TYR A 224 -21.09 -5.72 -8.92
C TYR A 224 -21.37 -6.43 -10.24
N ASP A 225 -22.41 -5.98 -10.97
CA ASP A 225 -22.85 -6.66 -12.21
C ASP A 225 -22.24 -6.03 -13.48
N LYS A 226 -21.86 -4.73 -13.44
CA LYS A 226 -21.36 -4.00 -14.61
C LYS A 226 -19.86 -3.75 -14.59
N VAL A 227 -19.29 -3.39 -13.44
CA VAL A 227 -17.89 -2.94 -13.31
C VAL A 227 -17.16 -3.54 -12.12
N THR A 228 -17.49 -4.59 -11.53
CA THR A 228 -16.83 -5.38 -10.45
C THR A 228 -15.96 -4.58 -9.43
N THR A 229 -16.16 -3.26 -9.31
CA THR A 229 -15.28 -2.31 -8.60
C THR A 229 -14.98 -2.75 -7.16
N MET A 230 -15.99 -3.21 -6.41
CA MET A 230 -15.81 -3.60 -4.99
C MET A 230 -14.95 -4.85 -4.87
N ILE A 231 -15.20 -5.84 -5.73
CA ILE A 231 -14.47 -7.12 -5.76
C ILE A 231 -13.02 -6.88 -6.18
N ASP A 232 -12.81 -6.05 -7.20
CA ASP A 232 -11.47 -5.74 -7.72
C ASP A 232 -10.63 -5.02 -6.69
N LEU A 233 -11.20 -4.04 -5.98
CA LEU A 233 -10.50 -3.35 -4.89
C LEU A 233 -10.19 -4.28 -3.73
N ALA A 234 -11.15 -5.09 -3.29
CA ALA A 234 -10.92 -6.06 -2.23
C ALA A 234 -9.79 -7.02 -2.61
N ASN A 235 -9.76 -7.54 -3.84
CA ASN A 235 -8.71 -8.41 -4.33
C ASN A 235 -7.35 -7.70 -4.48
N LYS A 236 -7.33 -6.46 -4.97
CA LYS A 236 -6.12 -5.62 -5.11
C LYS A 236 -5.40 -5.40 -3.78
N TYR A 237 -6.16 -5.34 -2.68
CA TYR A 237 -5.64 -4.94 -1.38
C TYR A 237 -5.60 -6.06 -0.32
N LYS A 238 -6.18 -7.25 -0.57
CA LYS A 238 -6.26 -8.37 0.41
C LYS A 238 -4.91 -8.78 1.02
N ASP A 239 -3.83 -8.77 0.21
CA ASP A 239 -2.50 -9.16 0.65
C ASP A 239 -1.69 -8.00 1.29
N LYS A 240 -2.31 -6.81 1.45
CA LYS A 240 -1.70 -5.60 1.98
C LYS A 240 -2.21 -5.22 3.39
N ASN A 241 -2.70 -6.19 4.16
CA ASN A 241 -3.33 -5.97 5.46
C ASN A 241 -4.57 -5.06 5.39
N VAL A 242 -5.33 -5.13 4.30
CA VAL A 242 -6.64 -4.49 4.14
C VAL A 242 -7.72 -5.57 4.23
N VAL A 243 -8.74 -5.30 5.02
CA VAL A 243 -9.92 -6.16 5.17
C VAL A 243 -11.12 -5.40 4.63
N TRP A 244 -11.91 -6.05 3.80
CA TRP A 244 -13.18 -5.52 3.30
C TRP A 244 -14.35 -6.24 3.98
N LEU A 245 -15.37 -5.50 4.41
CA LEU A 245 -16.58 -6.02 5.02
C LEU A 245 -17.78 -5.28 4.43
N ALA A 246 -18.78 -6.00 3.92
CA ALA A 246 -20.04 -5.42 3.51
C ALA A 246 -21.02 -5.42 4.69
N MET A 247 -21.66 -4.28 4.95
CA MET A 247 -22.60 -4.06 6.05
C MET A 247 -24.03 -3.96 5.48
N ASN A 248 -24.90 -4.89 5.79
CA ASN A 248 -26.28 -4.84 5.30
C ASN A 248 -27.27 -4.51 6.43
N SER A 249 -27.69 -3.23 6.46
CA SER A 249 -28.72 -2.71 7.38
C SER A 249 -30.12 -2.67 6.76
N THR A 250 -30.34 -3.41 5.66
CA THR A 250 -31.65 -3.49 5.02
C THR A 250 -32.58 -4.38 5.87
N SER A 251 -33.56 -3.79 6.53
CA SER A 251 -34.41 -4.45 7.55
C SER A 251 -35.18 -5.66 7.02
N HIS A 252 -35.57 -5.64 5.76
CA HIS A 252 -36.40 -6.68 5.11
C HIS A 252 -35.56 -7.73 4.34
N THR A 253 -34.22 -7.64 4.34
CA THR A 253 -33.37 -8.62 3.65
C THR A 253 -33.38 -9.96 4.38
N THR A 254 -33.04 -11.04 3.66
CA THR A 254 -32.97 -12.39 4.23
C THR A 254 -31.56 -12.96 4.17
N PRO A 255 -31.19 -13.89 5.08
CA PRO A 255 -29.90 -14.57 5.03
C PRO A 255 -29.66 -15.28 3.69
N GLU A 256 -30.66 -15.98 3.16
CA GLU A 256 -30.57 -16.75 1.92
C GLU A 256 -30.24 -15.85 0.72
N ALA A 257 -30.86 -14.66 0.64
CA ALA A 257 -30.62 -13.71 -0.43
C ALA A 257 -29.18 -13.15 -0.37
N ASN A 258 -28.68 -12.83 0.82
CA ASN A 258 -27.32 -12.35 1.00
C ASN A 258 -26.28 -13.45 0.69
N ILE A 259 -26.50 -14.68 1.14
CA ILE A 259 -25.65 -15.83 0.82
C ILE A 259 -25.68 -16.10 -0.70
N GLY A 260 -26.84 -16.03 -1.32
CA GLY A 260 -27.03 -16.18 -2.76
C GLY A 260 -26.25 -15.14 -3.55
N PHE A 261 -26.31 -13.87 -3.13
CA PHE A 261 -25.56 -12.79 -3.73
C PHE A 261 -24.05 -13.00 -3.58
N ALA A 262 -23.58 -13.33 -2.37
CA ALA A 262 -22.16 -13.61 -2.12
C ALA A 262 -21.63 -14.74 -3.00
N LYS A 263 -22.38 -15.82 -3.17
CA LYS A 263 -22.04 -16.94 -4.05
C LYS A 263 -22.04 -16.54 -5.53
N LYS A 264 -23.07 -15.85 -6.00
CA LYS A 264 -23.21 -15.37 -7.40
C LYS A 264 -21.96 -14.59 -7.83
N HIS A 265 -21.46 -13.72 -6.96
CA HIS A 265 -20.36 -12.81 -7.26
C HIS A 265 -18.99 -13.30 -6.76
N ASN A 266 -18.90 -14.51 -6.17
CA ASN A 266 -17.69 -15.04 -5.56
C ASN A 266 -17.00 -14.01 -4.64
N LEU A 267 -17.78 -13.38 -3.72
CA LEU A 267 -17.26 -12.32 -2.87
C LEU A 267 -16.05 -12.78 -2.04
N PRO A 268 -14.92 -12.05 -2.09
CA PRO A 268 -13.74 -12.38 -1.29
C PRO A 268 -13.85 -11.92 0.17
N TYR A 269 -15.02 -11.45 0.62
CA TYR A 269 -15.29 -10.89 1.94
C TYR A 269 -16.70 -11.22 2.42
N LEU A 270 -16.96 -10.94 3.71
CA LEU A 270 -18.21 -11.28 4.38
C LEU A 270 -19.26 -10.16 4.23
N ILE A 271 -20.53 -10.55 4.16
CA ILE A 271 -21.65 -9.66 4.34
C ILE A 271 -22.14 -9.80 5.79
N LEU A 272 -22.12 -8.72 6.56
CA LEU A 272 -22.52 -8.68 7.95
C LEU A 272 -23.96 -8.27 8.11
N ASP A 273 -24.67 -8.93 9.03
CA ASP A 273 -26.08 -8.74 9.33
C ASP A 273 -26.27 -7.59 10.35
N ASP A 274 -26.59 -6.41 9.85
CA ASP A 274 -26.99 -5.25 10.65
C ASP A 274 -28.44 -4.86 10.34
N ARG A 275 -29.34 -5.84 10.13
CA ARG A 275 -30.77 -5.57 9.89
C ARG A 275 -31.44 -4.73 10.99
N PRO A 276 -31.03 -4.80 12.27
CA PRO A 276 -31.51 -3.85 13.28
C PRO A 276 -31.06 -2.40 13.05
N GLY A 277 -30.03 -2.16 12.22
CA GLY A 277 -29.54 -0.84 11.87
C GLY A 277 -28.65 -0.16 12.91
N ASN A 278 -28.33 -0.84 14.02
CA ASN A 278 -27.58 -0.23 15.12
C ASN A 278 -26.19 0.28 14.71
N VAL A 279 -25.48 -0.51 13.92
CA VAL A 279 -24.16 -0.12 13.44
C VAL A 279 -24.28 0.94 12.36
N GLY A 280 -25.25 0.83 11.46
CA GLY A 280 -25.53 1.84 10.45
C GLY A 280 -25.79 3.22 11.05
N HIS A 281 -26.62 3.30 12.09
CA HIS A 281 -26.86 4.55 12.81
C HIS A 281 -25.60 5.07 13.54
N ALA A 282 -24.81 4.19 14.15
CA ALA A 282 -23.57 4.59 14.85
C ALA A 282 -22.54 5.20 13.88
N TYR A 283 -22.47 4.72 12.64
CA TYR A 283 -21.62 5.26 11.57
C TYR A 283 -22.30 6.40 10.80
N SER A 284 -23.58 6.69 11.04
CA SER A 284 -24.38 7.64 10.25
C SER A 284 -24.38 7.30 8.75
N ALA A 285 -24.54 6.01 8.44
CA ALA A 285 -24.60 5.56 7.05
C ALA A 285 -25.89 6.03 6.38
N GLU A 286 -25.76 6.74 5.26
CA GLU A 286 -26.89 7.41 4.60
C GLU A 286 -27.41 6.65 3.39
N THR A 287 -26.50 6.09 2.59
CA THR A 287 -26.84 5.48 1.29
C THR A 287 -26.20 4.10 1.13
N THR A 288 -26.60 3.42 0.06
CA THR A 288 -25.92 2.22 -0.45
C THR A 288 -25.56 2.44 -1.92
N PRO A 289 -24.23 2.42 -2.28
CA PRO A 289 -23.09 2.21 -1.38
C PRO A 289 -22.76 3.46 -0.54
N HIS A 290 -22.17 3.25 0.64
CA HIS A 290 -21.50 4.26 1.46
C HIS A 290 -20.26 3.60 2.07
N ILE A 291 -19.10 4.17 1.84
CA ILE A 291 -17.80 3.57 2.21
C ILE A 291 -17.19 4.30 3.40
N PHE A 292 -16.62 3.53 4.33
CA PHE A 292 -15.77 4.01 5.41
C PHE A 292 -14.45 3.27 5.39
N ILE A 293 -13.34 4.00 5.49
CA ILE A 293 -12.02 3.40 5.65
C ILE A 293 -11.52 3.72 7.05
N ILE A 294 -11.17 2.67 7.77
CA ILE A 294 -10.66 2.72 9.15
C ILE A 294 -9.17 2.37 9.10
N ASP A 295 -8.34 3.22 9.69
CA ASP A 295 -6.90 3.02 9.75
C ASP A 295 -6.50 1.92 10.76
N ARG A 296 -5.20 1.60 10.81
CA ARG A 296 -4.65 0.59 11.73
C ARG A 296 -4.81 0.94 13.21
N ARG A 297 -5.10 2.20 13.54
CA ARG A 297 -5.34 2.71 14.90
C ARG A 297 -6.82 2.69 15.27
N GLY A 298 -7.70 2.35 14.30
CA GLY A 298 -9.14 2.32 14.48
C GLY A 298 -9.80 3.69 14.34
N ASN A 299 -9.26 4.61 13.57
CA ASN A 299 -9.88 5.89 13.25
C ASN A 299 -10.44 5.85 11.82
N ILE A 300 -11.59 6.50 11.61
CA ILE A 300 -12.15 6.71 10.27
C ILE A 300 -11.29 7.76 9.59
N VAL A 301 -10.67 7.40 8.47
CA VAL A 301 -9.80 8.27 7.67
C VAL A 301 -10.42 8.64 6.32
N TYR A 302 -11.47 7.91 5.91
CA TYR A 302 -12.30 8.25 4.76
C TYR A 302 -13.75 7.89 5.03
N GLU A 303 -14.69 8.73 4.62
CA GLU A 303 -16.12 8.44 4.55
C GLU A 303 -16.74 9.04 3.27
N GLY A 304 -17.56 8.29 2.55
CA GLY A 304 -18.25 8.83 1.37
C GLY A 304 -18.51 7.83 0.24
N ALA A 305 -18.46 8.36 -0.99
CA ALA A 305 -18.70 7.63 -2.22
C ALA A 305 -17.57 6.68 -2.59
N ILE A 306 -17.85 5.67 -3.42
CA ILE A 306 -16.83 4.81 -4.01
C ILE A 306 -15.98 5.59 -5.04
N ASP A 307 -16.64 6.40 -5.87
CA ASP A 307 -16.05 7.20 -6.94
C ASP A 307 -16.89 8.46 -7.23
N ASN A 308 -16.51 9.24 -8.26
CA ASN A 308 -17.28 10.40 -8.76
C ASN A 308 -18.21 10.06 -9.91
N SER A 309 -18.56 8.77 -10.11
CA SER A 309 -19.27 8.32 -11.32
C SER A 309 -20.52 7.47 -11.00
N PRO A 310 -21.57 8.05 -10.38
CA PRO A 310 -22.78 7.31 -10.05
C PRO A 310 -23.40 6.68 -11.31
N LEU A 311 -23.60 5.34 -11.28
CA LEU A 311 -24.06 4.54 -12.41
C LEU A 311 -23.19 4.70 -13.68
N GLY A 312 -21.90 4.96 -13.53
CA GLY A 312 -20.96 5.16 -14.64
C GLY A 312 -21.05 6.53 -15.31
N LYS A 313 -21.75 7.48 -14.71
CA LYS A 313 -21.91 8.84 -15.25
C LYS A 313 -20.96 9.78 -14.53
N THR A 314 -19.76 9.92 -15.07
CA THR A 314 -18.78 10.92 -14.58
C THR A 314 -19.26 12.32 -14.96
N PRO A 315 -19.13 13.34 -14.07
CA PRO A 315 -19.48 14.71 -14.40
C PRO A 315 -18.77 15.21 -15.67
N ALA A 316 -19.46 16.05 -16.45
CA ALA A 316 -18.92 16.54 -17.71
C ALA A 316 -17.61 17.30 -17.52
N GLY A 317 -16.56 16.91 -18.24
CA GLY A 317 -15.23 17.51 -18.16
C GLY A 317 -14.33 16.95 -17.03
N GLU A 318 -14.81 16.05 -16.21
CA GLU A 318 -14.04 15.40 -15.17
C GLU A 318 -13.53 14.02 -15.60
N GLN A 319 -12.42 13.58 -15.02
CA GLN A 319 -11.94 12.21 -15.12
C GLN A 319 -12.60 11.34 -14.03
N LEU A 320 -12.70 10.04 -14.29
CA LEU A 320 -13.12 9.08 -13.27
C LEU A 320 -12.10 9.05 -12.13
N ILE A 321 -12.56 9.34 -10.92
CA ILE A 321 -11.76 9.25 -9.69
C ILE A 321 -12.38 8.17 -8.81
N ASN A 322 -11.64 7.10 -8.54
CA ASN A 322 -12.01 6.14 -7.51
C ASN A 322 -11.45 6.62 -6.16
N TYR A 323 -12.28 7.23 -5.35
CA TYR A 323 -11.90 7.81 -4.05
C TYR A 323 -11.39 6.76 -3.07
N VAL A 324 -11.96 5.56 -3.09
CA VAL A 324 -11.57 4.47 -2.19
C VAL A 324 -10.20 3.93 -2.57
N ASP A 325 -9.93 3.75 -3.85
CA ASP A 325 -8.60 3.33 -4.34
C ASP A 325 -7.51 4.35 -3.97
N GLN A 326 -7.81 5.63 -4.17
CA GLN A 326 -6.91 6.73 -3.82
C GLN A 326 -6.64 6.76 -2.30
N ALA A 327 -7.69 6.74 -1.47
CA ALA A 327 -7.56 6.76 -0.03
C ALA A 327 -6.78 5.55 0.51
N LEU A 328 -7.06 4.34 0.02
CA LEU A 328 -6.32 3.13 0.40
C LEU A 328 -4.85 3.21 0.01
N ALA A 329 -4.53 3.73 -1.18
CA ALA A 329 -3.14 3.92 -1.61
C ALA A 329 -2.40 4.91 -0.72
N GLU A 330 -3.04 6.01 -0.31
CA GLU A 330 -2.48 7.03 0.58
C GLU A 330 -2.25 6.49 2.00
N VAL A 331 -3.25 5.81 2.59
CA VAL A 331 -3.14 5.20 3.93
C VAL A 331 -2.07 4.12 3.97
N LEU A 332 -1.96 3.29 2.94
CA LEU A 332 -0.91 2.28 2.84
C LEU A 332 0.48 2.88 2.68
N ALA A 333 0.58 4.05 2.04
CA ALA A 333 1.82 4.80 1.93
C ALA A 333 2.17 5.59 3.20
N GLY A 334 1.32 5.52 4.26
CA GLY A 334 1.50 6.30 5.48
C GLY A 334 1.26 7.79 5.28
N LYS A 335 0.44 8.17 4.30
CA LYS A 335 0.07 9.55 4.01
C LYS A 335 -1.32 9.87 4.56
N PRO A 336 -1.59 11.13 4.91
CA PRO A 336 -2.95 11.60 5.14
C PRO A 336 -3.80 11.38 3.89
N VAL A 337 -5.09 11.06 4.09
CA VAL A 337 -6.04 10.97 2.98
C VAL A 337 -6.31 12.38 2.45
N SER A 338 -6.01 12.60 1.19
CA SER A 338 -6.13 13.93 0.57
C SER A 338 -7.58 14.39 0.42
N ILE A 339 -8.51 13.43 0.24
CA ILE A 339 -9.96 13.67 0.19
C ILE A 339 -10.62 12.78 1.25
N PRO A 340 -10.64 13.22 2.54
CA PRO A 340 -11.11 12.35 3.64
C PRO A 340 -12.62 12.18 3.69
N LYS A 341 -13.37 13.03 2.99
CA LYS A 341 -14.82 12.98 2.94
C LYS A 341 -15.35 13.37 1.58
N THR A 342 -16.30 12.57 1.07
CA THR A 342 -17.08 12.90 -0.13
C THR A 342 -18.57 12.69 0.15
N LYS A 343 -19.44 13.27 -0.69
CA LYS A 343 -20.88 13.00 -0.58
C LYS A 343 -21.17 11.61 -1.14
N PRO A 344 -21.70 10.67 -0.34
CA PRO A 344 -22.07 9.37 -0.85
C PRO A 344 -23.27 9.50 -1.79
N TYR A 345 -23.39 8.58 -2.72
CA TYR A 345 -24.50 8.48 -3.63
C TYR A 345 -25.14 7.11 -3.56
N GLY A 346 -26.42 7.01 -3.88
CA GLY A 346 -27.13 5.75 -3.90
C GLY A 346 -28.53 5.81 -3.30
N CYS A 347 -29.10 4.63 -3.07
CA CYS A 347 -30.38 4.51 -2.38
C CYS A 347 -30.20 4.77 -0.88
N THR A 348 -31.15 5.41 -0.24
CA THR A 348 -31.17 5.54 1.22
C THR A 348 -31.11 4.16 1.89
N VAL A 349 -30.34 4.03 2.97
CA VAL A 349 -30.30 2.80 3.77
C VAL A 349 -31.70 2.46 4.28
N LYS A 350 -32.10 1.20 4.17
CA LYS A 350 -33.47 0.74 4.52
C LYS A 350 -33.53 0.27 5.98
N TYR A 351 -33.31 1.19 6.90
CA TYR A 351 -33.42 0.93 8.33
C TYR A 351 -34.84 0.47 8.73
N PRO A 352 -34.99 -0.30 9.83
CA PRO A 352 -36.31 -0.57 10.39
C PRO A 352 -37.00 0.76 10.80
N ARG A 353 -38.31 0.79 10.66
CA ARG A 353 -39.15 1.94 11.07
C ARG A 353 -39.43 1.88 12.57
#